data_15594c2e7117d2944cf680209a86c50a
#
_entry.id   15594c2e7117d2944cf680209a86c50a
#
_cell.length_a   1.000
_cell.length_b   1.000
_cell.length_c   1.000
_cell.angle_alpha   90.00
_cell.angle_beta   90.00
_cell.angle_gamma   90.00
#
_symmetry.space_group_name_H-M   'P 1'
#
loop_
_entity.id
_entity.type
_entity.pdbx_description
1 polymer ?
#
loop_
_entity_poly.entity_id
_entity_poly.type
_entity_poly.pdbx_seq_one_letter_code
_entity_poly.pdbx_strand_id
1 'polypeptide(L)' 'MITRERFLAGLERLGYNVSPGHRLLGISRTSMCRIARGTAPVPLVAIKLMDMYERHGIPEEHKQ' A
#
# COMPACT_ATOMS: atom_id res chain seq x y z
N MET A 1 8.01 7.25 11.29
CA MET A 1 7.63 5.93 10.77
C MET A 1 6.11 5.86 10.59
N ILE A 2 5.64 5.26 9.50
CA ILE A 2 4.21 5.15 9.24
C ILE A 2 3.62 3.97 10.04
N THR A 3 2.45 4.18 10.63
CA THR A 3 1.75 3.12 11.34
C THR A 3 0.90 2.29 10.37
N ARG A 4 0.50 1.10 10.82
CA ARG A 4 -0.38 0.25 10.04
C ARG A 4 -1.68 0.97 9.66
N GLU A 5 -2.28 1.66 10.62
CA GLU A 5 -3.54 2.38 10.40
C GLU A 5 -3.37 3.45 9.33
N ARG A 6 -2.27 4.17 9.39
CA ARG A 6 -1.99 5.22 8.40
C ARG A 6 -1.75 4.65 7.02
N PHE A 7 -1.05 3.52 6.96
CA PHE A 7 -0.79 2.81 5.71
C PHE A 7 -2.11 2.35 5.06
N LEU A 8 -2.98 1.72 5.84
CA LEU A 8 -4.26 1.24 5.34
C LEU A 8 -5.18 2.40 4.93
N ALA A 9 -5.17 3.48 5.70
CA ALA A 9 -5.94 4.68 5.35
C ALA A 9 -5.45 5.30 4.05
N GLY A 10 -4.14 5.28 3.80
CA GLY A 10 -3.56 5.76 2.55
C GLY A 10 -4.01 4.95 1.36
N LEU A 11 -4.02 3.62 1.49
CA LEU A 11 -4.53 2.73 0.44
C LEU A 11 -5.99 3.04 0.13
N GLU A 12 -6.79 3.23 1.16
CA GLU A 12 -8.20 3.53 1.00
C GLU A 12 -8.41 4.84 0.27
N ARG A 13 -7.61 5.87 0.59
CA ARG A 13 -7.67 7.15 -0.12
C ARG A 13 -7.32 7.01 -1.60
N LEU A 14 -6.45 6.05 -1.92
CA LEU A 14 -6.09 5.77 -3.32
C LEU A 14 -7.13 4.90 -4.02
N GLY A 15 -8.14 4.44 -3.29
CA GLY A 15 -9.21 3.62 -3.84
C GLY A 15 -8.86 2.14 -3.93
N TYR A 16 -7.92 1.67 -3.13
CA TYR A 16 -7.48 0.28 -3.15
C TYR A 16 -7.79 -0.41 -1.84
N ASN A 17 -8.16 -1.68 -1.95
CA ASN A 17 -8.26 -2.57 -0.80
C ASN A 17 -6.93 -3.27 -0.56
N VAL A 18 -6.84 -4.03 0.52
CA VAL A 18 -5.62 -4.75 0.87
C VAL A 18 -5.20 -5.69 -0.24
N SER A 19 -6.15 -6.49 -0.77
CA SER A 19 -5.83 -7.50 -1.77
C SER A 19 -5.26 -6.91 -3.06
N PRO A 20 -5.95 -5.99 -3.77
CA PRO A 20 -5.38 -5.39 -4.97
C PRO A 20 -4.21 -4.46 -4.67
N GLY A 21 -4.13 -3.93 -3.46
CA GLY A 21 -3.07 -3.01 -3.08
C GLY A 21 -1.68 -3.63 -3.13
N HIS A 22 -1.55 -4.95 -2.94
CA HIS A 22 -0.24 -5.59 -2.99
C HIS A 22 0.40 -5.46 -4.38
N ARG A 23 -0.40 -5.47 -5.44
CA ARG A 23 0.10 -5.30 -6.80
C ARG A 23 0.62 -3.89 -7.02
N LEU A 24 -0.10 -2.92 -6.48
CA LEU A 24 0.27 -1.52 -6.60
C LEU A 24 1.63 -1.25 -5.95
N LEU A 25 1.90 -1.91 -4.84
CA LEU A 25 3.12 -1.70 -4.07
C LEU A 25 4.24 -2.67 -4.43
N GLY A 26 3.97 -3.64 -5.29
CA GLY A 26 4.98 -4.60 -5.71
C GLY A 26 5.40 -5.58 -4.62
N ILE A 27 4.56 -5.83 -3.65
CA ILE A 27 4.82 -6.81 -2.59
C ILE A 27 3.90 -8.01 -2.75
N SER A 28 4.24 -9.13 -2.10
CA SER A 28 3.43 -10.33 -2.21
C SER A 28 2.11 -10.17 -1.46
N ARG A 29 1.12 -10.93 -1.87
CA ARG A 29 -0.18 -10.95 -1.22
C ARG A 29 -0.05 -11.37 0.25
N THR A 30 0.81 -12.34 0.52
CA THR A 30 1.07 -12.81 1.89
C THR A 30 1.64 -11.69 2.75
N SER A 31 2.62 -10.96 2.23
CA SER A 31 3.21 -9.82 2.93
C SER A 31 2.17 -8.75 3.22
N MET A 32 1.33 -8.45 2.24
CA MET A 32 0.26 -7.46 2.41
C MET A 32 -0.72 -7.88 3.50
N CYS A 33 -1.09 -9.15 3.53
CA CYS A 33 -1.98 -9.67 4.57
C CYS A 33 -1.36 -9.56 5.96
N ARG A 34 -0.07 -9.84 6.08
CA ARG A 34 0.65 -9.72 7.36
C ARG A 34 0.70 -8.29 7.83
N ILE A 35 0.93 -7.36 6.93
CA ILE A 35 0.91 -5.93 7.26
C ILE A 35 -0.46 -5.53 7.76
N ALA A 36 -1.51 -5.95 7.06
CA ALA A 36 -2.88 -5.62 7.43
C ALA A 36 -3.27 -6.18 8.80
N ARG A 37 -2.74 -7.35 9.15
CA ARG A 37 -2.97 -7.97 10.46
C ARG A 37 -2.10 -7.39 11.57
N GLY A 38 -1.08 -6.62 11.21
CA GLY A 38 -0.15 -6.07 12.19
C GLY A 38 0.95 -7.04 12.59
N THR A 39 1.15 -8.14 11.85
CA THR A 39 2.19 -9.13 12.16
C THR A 39 3.50 -8.87 11.43
N ALA A 40 3.52 -7.89 10.53
CA ALA A 40 4.73 -7.49 9.82
C ALA A 40 4.78 -5.97 9.74
N PRO A 41 5.99 -5.37 9.77
CA PRO A 41 6.13 -3.93 9.61
C PRO A 41 5.85 -3.51 8.17
N VAL A 42 5.48 -2.24 7.98
CA VAL A 42 5.29 -1.68 6.64
C VAL A 42 6.67 -1.46 6.02
N PRO A 43 6.97 -2.07 4.85
CA PRO A 43 8.27 -1.89 4.20
C PRO A 43 8.50 -0.43 3.79
N LEU A 44 9.74 0.01 3.87
CA LEU A 44 10.09 1.36 3.47
C LEU A 44 9.74 1.64 2.01
N VAL A 45 9.94 0.67 1.13
CA VAL A 45 9.61 0.81 -0.28
C VAL A 45 8.11 1.07 -0.48
N ALA A 46 7.27 0.40 0.30
CA ALA A 46 5.82 0.60 0.24
C ALA A 46 5.45 2.01 0.70
N ILE A 47 6.08 2.50 1.76
CA ILE A 47 5.85 3.85 2.25
C ILE A 47 6.20 4.89 1.19
N LYS A 48 7.34 4.73 0.55
CA LYS A 48 7.81 5.65 -0.49
C LYS A 48 6.90 5.63 -1.71
N LEU A 49 6.48 4.45 -2.13
CA LEU A 49 5.58 4.31 -3.28
C LEU A 49 4.23 4.95 -3.00
N MET A 50 3.67 4.73 -1.81
CA MET A 50 2.41 5.33 -1.44
C MET A 50 2.49 6.85 -1.42
N ASP A 51 3.58 7.40 -0.87
CA ASP A 51 3.79 8.83 -0.86
C ASP A 51 3.83 9.39 -2.29
N MET A 52 4.53 8.71 -3.17
CA MET A 52 4.62 9.10 -4.58
C MET A 52 3.24 9.08 -5.25
N TYR A 53 2.47 8.01 -5.03
CA TYR A 53 1.14 7.90 -5.62
C TYR A 53 0.18 8.96 -5.09
N GLU A 54 0.29 9.32 -3.82
CA GLU A 54 -0.55 10.38 -3.25
C GLU A 54 -0.24 11.74 -3.85
N ARG A 55 1.03 11.98 -4.19
CA ARG A 55 1.47 13.25 -4.77
C ARG A 55 1.22 13.35 -6.26
N HIS A 56 1.47 12.26 -7.00
CA HIS A 56 1.50 12.28 -8.46
C HIS A 56 0.42 11.44 -9.11
N GLY A 57 -0.34 10.73 -8.32
CA GLY A 57 -1.37 9.83 -8.83
C GLY A 57 -0.83 8.46 -9.19
N ILE A 58 -1.74 7.53 -9.43
CA ILE A 58 -1.40 6.15 -9.76
C ILE A 58 -1.23 6.01 -11.27
N PRO A 59 -0.13 5.38 -11.75
CA PRO A 59 0.04 5.16 -13.19
C PRO A 59 -1.11 4.39 -13.79
N GLU A 60 -1.43 4.68 -15.05
CA GLU A 60 -2.53 4.03 -15.76
C GLU A 60 -2.44 2.51 -15.72
N GLU A 61 -1.23 1.98 -15.85
CA GLU A 61 -1.00 0.54 -15.88
C GLU A 61 -1.38 -0.17 -14.58
N HIS A 62 -1.51 0.57 -13.47
CA HIS A 62 -1.90 0.02 -12.17
C HIS A 62 -3.36 0.27 -11.84
N LYS A 63 -4.06 1.06 -12.63
CA LYS A 63 -5.47 1.34 -12.37
C LYS A 63 -6.33 0.14 -12.71
N GLN A 64 -7.36 -0.07 -11.91
CA GLN A 64 -8.32 -1.15 -12.12
C GLN A 64 -9.53 -0.68 -12.89
#